data_fd861be8e1fb82f03748b2e73b8b9d67
#
_entry.id   fd861be8e1fb82f03748b2e73b8b9d67
#
_cell.length_a   1.000
_cell.length_b   1.000
_cell.length_c   1.000
_cell.angle_alpha   90.00
_cell.angle_beta   90.00
_cell.angle_gamma   90.00
#
_symmetry.space_group_name_H-M   'P 1'
#
loop_
_entity.id
_entity.type
_entity.pdbx_description
1 polymer ?
#
loop_
_entity_poly.entity_id
_entity_poly.type
_entity_poly.pdbx_seq_one_letter_code
_entity_poly.pdbx_strand_id
1 'polypeptide(L)'
;PRINPEPRGKKLFNSAFFMFDGVIQHVVDKSLLPTYDIFDEYRHFEPNKTFSVFDFGGKKIAITICEDLWDEQETQNEFGREKLYQLSPLKELSALNPDLVINISASPFSFNQENFRKNILVKNAIKYELPIVYANQVGAQTELIFDGGSVYLNEKGEIQEELNYFEEDFRIINTEVSTQNLQPKTEYIEKIYHALVLGIRDYFTKMGFKKATLGLSGGIDSALVLVLAVEALGKENVRVLLMPSRYSSDHSIDDALQLARNLDIQYEIIPIQTMVDSFEQSLSGVFANLKNDITEENIQARTRGILLMSISNKFGNILL
;
A
#
# COMPACT_ATOMS: atom_id res chain seq x y z
N PRO A 1 -20.38 4.61 -2.12
CA PRO A 1 -21.27 4.95 -0.99
C PRO A 1 -22.72 5.10 -1.44
N ARG A 2 -23.63 4.79 -0.54
CA ARG A 2 -25.07 4.98 -0.71
C ARG A 2 -25.55 6.11 0.20
N ILE A 3 -26.54 6.90 -0.26
CA ILE A 3 -27.15 7.93 0.57
C ILE A 3 -28.00 7.25 1.66
N ASN A 4 -27.82 7.70 2.91
CA ASN A 4 -28.67 7.27 4.01
C ASN A 4 -30.05 7.93 3.88
N PRO A 5 -31.14 7.16 3.75
CA PRO A 5 -32.48 7.72 3.63
C PRO A 5 -33.03 8.24 4.97
N GLU A 6 -32.41 7.85 6.09
CA GLU A 6 -32.87 8.27 7.40
C GLU A 6 -32.49 9.74 7.69
N PRO A 7 -33.40 10.53 8.29
CA PRO A 7 -33.14 11.94 8.57
C PRO A 7 -32.13 12.14 9.73
N ARG A 8 -31.78 11.09 10.45
CA ARG A 8 -30.85 11.09 11.55
C ARG A 8 -29.64 10.21 11.21
N GLY A 9 -28.50 10.50 11.84
CA GLY A 9 -27.24 9.80 11.59
C GLY A 9 -26.42 10.47 10.48
N LYS A 10 -25.47 9.74 9.91
CA LYS A 10 -24.58 10.23 8.86
C LYS A 10 -25.24 10.10 7.48
N LYS A 11 -24.84 10.96 6.55
CA LYS A 11 -25.47 11.09 5.24
C LYS A 11 -25.17 9.91 4.30
N LEU A 12 -24.13 9.13 4.56
CA LEU A 12 -23.63 8.10 3.67
C LEU A 12 -23.45 6.76 4.38
N PHE A 13 -23.63 5.68 3.65
CA PHE A 13 -23.16 4.34 3.98
C PHE A 13 -21.97 3.97 3.10
N ASN A 14 -21.04 3.17 3.62
CA ASN A 14 -20.08 2.43 2.82
C ASN A 14 -20.76 1.14 2.38
N SER A 15 -21.00 0.97 1.06
CA SER A 15 -21.93 -0.03 0.55
C SER A 15 -21.32 -0.88 -0.57
N ALA A 16 -21.63 -2.16 -0.53
CA ALA A 16 -21.44 -3.11 -1.62
C ALA A 16 -22.75 -3.28 -2.41
N PHE A 17 -22.64 -3.35 -3.73
CA PHE A 17 -23.76 -3.55 -4.63
C PHE A 17 -23.58 -4.85 -5.39
N PHE A 18 -24.54 -5.76 -5.29
CA PHE A 18 -24.62 -6.90 -6.17
C PHE A 18 -25.48 -6.54 -7.38
N MET A 19 -24.87 -6.65 -8.56
CA MET A 19 -25.50 -6.31 -9.82
C MET A 19 -25.55 -7.53 -10.75
N PHE A 20 -26.69 -7.77 -11.34
CA PHE A 20 -26.86 -8.83 -12.31
C PHE A 20 -27.79 -8.34 -13.42
N ASP A 21 -27.45 -8.63 -14.66
CA ASP A 21 -28.18 -8.23 -15.87
C ASP A 21 -28.49 -6.72 -15.92
N GLY A 22 -27.50 -5.90 -15.56
CA GLY A 22 -27.57 -4.44 -15.58
C GLY A 22 -28.43 -3.82 -14.46
N VAL A 23 -28.94 -4.63 -13.52
CA VAL A 23 -29.79 -4.19 -12.41
C VAL A 23 -29.14 -4.47 -11.08
N ILE A 24 -29.27 -3.53 -10.13
CA ILE A 24 -28.87 -3.74 -8.74
C ILE A 24 -29.89 -4.68 -8.09
N GLN A 25 -29.47 -5.89 -7.74
CA GLN A 25 -30.29 -6.91 -7.13
C GLN A 25 -30.25 -6.86 -5.61
N HIS A 26 -29.09 -6.50 -5.04
CA HIS A 26 -28.91 -6.46 -3.60
C HIS A 26 -27.90 -5.38 -3.20
N VAL A 27 -28.09 -4.80 -2.01
CA VAL A 27 -27.19 -3.79 -1.44
C VAL A 27 -26.91 -4.15 0.01
N VAL A 28 -25.63 -4.13 0.37
CA VAL A 28 -25.15 -4.37 1.73
C VAL A 28 -24.34 -3.16 2.19
N ASP A 29 -24.63 -2.66 3.37
CA ASP A 29 -23.90 -1.57 3.99
C ASP A 29 -22.94 -2.12 5.04
N LYS A 30 -21.75 -1.52 5.15
CA LYS A 30 -20.71 -1.89 6.11
C LYS A 30 -21.15 -1.61 7.54
N SER A 31 -20.92 -2.58 8.44
CA SER A 31 -21.32 -2.50 9.84
C SER A 31 -20.20 -1.99 10.75
N LEU A 32 -18.99 -2.52 10.57
CA LEU A 32 -17.84 -2.17 11.40
C LEU A 32 -17.00 -1.11 10.69
N LEU A 33 -16.96 0.09 11.27
CA LEU A 33 -16.30 1.26 10.70
C LEU A 33 -15.05 1.58 11.53
N PRO A 34 -13.84 1.23 11.06
CA PRO A 34 -12.62 1.46 11.81
C PRO A 34 -12.31 2.94 12.00
N THR A 35 -11.73 3.25 13.18
CA THR A 35 -11.31 4.60 13.59
C THR A 35 -9.89 4.59 14.16
N TYR A 36 -9.09 3.63 13.78
CA TYR A 36 -7.72 3.43 14.25
C TYR A 36 -6.74 3.53 13.09
N ASP A 37 -5.48 3.84 13.43
CA ASP A 37 -4.41 4.01 12.45
C ASP A 37 -4.80 5.09 11.42
N ILE A 38 -4.81 4.75 10.15
CA ILE A 38 -5.16 5.64 9.03
C ILE A 38 -6.66 5.71 8.75
N PHE A 39 -7.46 4.86 9.41
CA PHE A 39 -8.88 4.76 9.14
C PHE A 39 -9.69 5.77 9.97
N ASP A 40 -10.61 6.47 9.32
CA ASP A 40 -11.58 7.38 9.94
C ASP A 40 -12.98 7.22 9.32
N GLU A 41 -13.36 5.95 9.07
CA GLU A 41 -14.61 5.64 8.37
C GLU A 41 -15.84 6.07 9.16
N TYR A 42 -15.82 5.91 10.48
CA TYR A 42 -16.93 6.29 11.34
C TYR A 42 -17.26 7.79 11.26
N ARG A 43 -16.31 8.63 10.87
CA ARG A 43 -16.56 10.07 10.67
C ARG A 43 -17.49 10.34 9.50
N HIS A 44 -17.45 9.52 8.47
CA HIS A 44 -18.12 9.77 7.18
C HIS A 44 -19.34 8.90 6.94
N PHE A 45 -19.34 7.66 7.48
CA PHE A 45 -20.35 6.65 7.18
C PHE A 45 -21.18 6.30 8.40
N GLU A 46 -22.46 5.97 8.17
CA GLU A 46 -23.35 5.38 9.16
C GLU A 46 -23.12 3.88 9.22
N PRO A 47 -22.96 3.28 10.42
CA PRO A 47 -22.82 1.84 10.55
C PRO A 47 -24.15 1.13 10.27
N ASN A 48 -24.07 0.03 9.52
CA ASN A 48 -25.21 -0.84 9.30
C ASN A 48 -25.59 -1.62 10.57
N LYS A 49 -26.89 -1.87 10.73
CA LYS A 49 -27.46 -2.67 11.83
C LYS A 49 -28.40 -3.76 11.35
N THR A 50 -28.60 -3.88 10.04
CA THR A 50 -29.53 -4.85 9.44
C THR A 50 -28.76 -5.80 8.54
N PHE A 51 -29.03 -7.09 8.68
CA PHE A 51 -28.33 -8.13 7.96
C PHE A 51 -29.27 -8.88 7.05
N SER A 52 -28.82 -9.17 5.85
CA SER A 52 -29.60 -9.90 4.85
C SER A 52 -28.69 -10.75 3.97
N VAL A 53 -29.27 -11.78 3.43
CA VAL A 53 -28.68 -12.65 2.40
C VAL A 53 -29.56 -12.59 1.16
N PHE A 54 -29.04 -13.01 0.02
CA PHE A 54 -29.81 -13.06 -1.23
C PHE A 54 -29.51 -14.35 -1.98
N ASP A 55 -30.47 -14.79 -2.79
CA ASP A 55 -30.35 -16.00 -3.59
C ASP A 55 -29.76 -15.65 -4.97
N PHE A 56 -28.69 -16.36 -5.34
CA PHE A 56 -28.09 -16.27 -6.67
C PHE A 56 -27.52 -17.62 -7.11
N GLY A 57 -27.90 -18.05 -8.31
CA GLY A 57 -27.43 -19.34 -8.86
C GLY A 57 -27.81 -20.55 -8.02
N GLY A 58 -28.90 -20.49 -7.27
CA GLY A 58 -29.38 -21.56 -6.37
C GLY A 58 -28.62 -21.63 -5.04
N LYS A 59 -27.76 -20.64 -4.75
CA LYS A 59 -27.05 -20.50 -3.47
C LYS A 59 -27.45 -19.21 -2.76
N LYS A 60 -27.50 -19.27 -1.45
CA LYS A 60 -27.75 -18.13 -0.57
C LYS A 60 -26.43 -17.43 -0.24
N ILE A 61 -26.28 -16.20 -0.65
CA ILE A 61 -25.03 -15.45 -0.56
C ILE A 61 -25.12 -14.39 0.55
N ALA A 62 -24.11 -14.33 1.40
CA ALA A 62 -23.85 -13.22 2.32
C ALA A 62 -22.70 -12.36 1.79
N ILE A 63 -22.84 -11.04 1.86
CA ILE A 63 -21.74 -10.10 1.55
C ILE A 63 -21.33 -9.37 2.83
N THR A 64 -20.04 -9.20 3.03
CA THR A 64 -19.43 -8.40 4.08
C THR A 64 -18.37 -7.48 3.48
N ILE A 65 -18.04 -6.40 4.18
CA ILE A 65 -17.10 -5.40 3.69
C ILE A 65 -15.94 -5.27 4.69
N CYS A 66 -14.75 -5.70 4.26
CA CYS A 66 -13.47 -5.52 4.96
C CYS A 66 -13.55 -5.86 6.46
N GLU A 67 -13.63 -4.83 7.31
CA GLU A 67 -13.64 -4.91 8.78
C GLU A 67 -14.77 -5.78 9.36
N ASP A 68 -15.83 -6.04 8.62
CA ASP A 68 -16.97 -6.84 9.08
C ASP A 68 -16.62 -8.30 9.46
N LEU A 69 -15.42 -8.79 9.07
CA LEU A 69 -14.87 -10.08 9.49
C LEU A 69 -13.88 -9.99 10.67
N TRP A 70 -13.62 -8.79 11.22
CA TRP A 70 -12.54 -8.54 12.18
C TRP A 70 -13.08 -8.30 13.62
N ASP A 71 -14.35 -8.57 13.86
CA ASP A 71 -15.03 -8.30 15.14
C ASP A 71 -14.47 -9.05 16.35
N GLU A 72 -13.81 -10.18 16.13
CA GLU A 72 -13.17 -10.97 17.17
C GLU A 72 -11.71 -10.63 17.42
N GLN A 73 -11.19 -9.60 16.78
CA GLN A 73 -9.84 -9.11 17.00
C GLN A 73 -9.71 -8.58 18.43
N GLU A 74 -8.84 -9.22 19.20
CA GLU A 74 -8.46 -8.72 20.51
C GLU A 74 -7.46 -7.58 20.36
N THR A 75 -7.80 -6.38 20.81
CA THR A 75 -6.84 -5.29 20.97
C THR A 75 -6.17 -5.41 22.34
N GLN A 76 -4.85 -5.42 22.35
CA GLN A 76 -4.07 -5.26 23.59
C GLN A 76 -3.85 -3.76 23.81
N ASN A 77 -4.43 -3.22 24.88
CA ASN A 77 -4.12 -1.88 25.36
C ASN A 77 -3.58 -1.97 26.80
N GLU A 78 -3.14 -0.86 27.36
CA GLU A 78 -2.62 -0.78 28.74
C GLU A 78 -3.64 -1.20 29.81
N PHE A 79 -4.92 -1.28 29.47
CA PHE A 79 -6.03 -1.62 30.37
C PHE A 79 -6.50 -3.09 30.25
N GLY A 80 -5.94 -3.88 29.34
CA GLY A 80 -6.26 -5.29 29.17
C GLY A 80 -6.59 -5.68 27.72
N ARG A 81 -7.20 -6.87 27.58
CA ARG A 81 -7.70 -7.37 26.29
C ARG A 81 -9.18 -7.03 26.18
N GLU A 82 -9.53 -6.14 25.28
CA GLU A 82 -10.92 -5.80 24.99
C GLU A 82 -11.25 -6.09 23.53
N LYS A 83 -12.50 -6.47 23.28
CA LYS A 83 -13.02 -6.54 21.91
C LYS A 83 -13.28 -5.13 21.40
N LEU A 84 -12.76 -4.83 20.23
CA LEU A 84 -12.94 -3.53 19.60
C LEU A 84 -14.41 -3.25 19.26
N TYR A 85 -15.16 -4.31 18.91
CA TYR A 85 -16.54 -4.21 18.48
C TYR A 85 -17.49 -5.05 19.34
N GLN A 86 -18.69 -4.51 19.59
CA GLN A 86 -19.77 -5.24 20.28
C GLN A 86 -20.64 -6.05 19.31
N LEU A 87 -20.71 -5.63 18.05
CA LEU A 87 -21.47 -6.27 16.99
C LEU A 87 -20.58 -7.25 16.24
N SER A 88 -21.12 -8.44 15.95
CA SER A 88 -20.48 -9.45 15.12
C SER A 88 -21.30 -9.67 13.83
N PRO A 89 -20.96 -9.00 12.72
CA PRO A 89 -21.72 -9.09 11.47
C PRO A 89 -21.82 -10.52 10.94
N LEU A 90 -20.73 -11.28 11.01
CA LEU A 90 -20.73 -12.65 10.53
C LEU A 90 -21.60 -13.58 11.38
N LYS A 91 -21.69 -13.34 12.68
CA LYS A 91 -22.61 -14.06 13.57
C LYS A 91 -24.09 -13.82 13.17
N GLU A 92 -24.45 -12.56 12.91
CA GLU A 92 -25.82 -12.24 12.49
C GLU A 92 -26.14 -12.85 11.14
N LEU A 93 -25.19 -12.79 10.18
CA LEU A 93 -25.35 -13.38 8.86
C LEU A 93 -25.40 -14.92 8.91
N SER A 94 -24.63 -15.59 9.76
CA SER A 94 -24.64 -17.06 9.89
C SER A 94 -25.99 -17.58 10.35
N ALA A 95 -26.74 -16.83 11.16
CA ALA A 95 -28.09 -17.18 11.59
C ALA A 95 -29.11 -17.21 10.42
N LEU A 96 -28.78 -16.60 9.29
CA LEU A 96 -29.59 -16.62 8.07
C LEU A 96 -29.27 -17.80 7.14
N ASN A 97 -28.34 -18.66 7.56
CA ASN A 97 -27.87 -19.86 6.85
C ASN A 97 -27.45 -19.57 5.39
N PRO A 98 -26.43 -18.75 5.15
CA PRO A 98 -25.84 -18.58 3.82
C PRO A 98 -25.05 -19.82 3.42
N ASP A 99 -24.97 -20.08 2.09
CA ASP A 99 -24.12 -21.12 1.52
C ASP A 99 -22.70 -20.65 1.26
N LEU A 100 -22.51 -19.31 1.16
CA LEU A 100 -21.24 -18.67 0.85
C LEU A 100 -21.18 -17.26 1.42
N VAL A 101 -20.03 -16.92 2.00
CA VAL A 101 -19.72 -15.54 2.38
C VAL A 101 -18.72 -14.94 1.39
N ILE A 102 -19.02 -13.75 0.90
CA ILE A 102 -18.10 -12.95 0.07
C ILE A 102 -17.71 -11.72 0.85
N ASN A 103 -16.43 -11.56 1.12
CA ASN A 103 -15.86 -10.36 1.72
C ASN A 103 -15.08 -9.57 0.68
N ILE A 104 -15.44 -8.30 0.50
CA ILE A 104 -14.70 -7.36 -0.34
C ILE A 104 -13.87 -6.42 0.53
N SER A 105 -12.58 -6.34 0.29
CA SER A 105 -11.62 -5.66 1.16
C SER A 105 -10.67 -4.75 0.43
N ALA A 106 -10.26 -3.69 1.12
CA ALA A 106 -9.08 -2.89 0.85
C ALA A 106 -8.20 -2.93 2.12
N SER A 107 -7.62 -4.10 2.40
CA SER A 107 -6.75 -4.32 3.55
C SER A 107 -5.33 -3.92 3.21
N PRO A 108 -4.75 -2.90 3.88
CA PRO A 108 -3.40 -2.44 3.58
C PRO A 108 -2.35 -3.50 3.88
N PHE A 109 -1.28 -3.45 3.09
CA PHE A 109 -0.08 -4.23 3.35
C PHE A 109 0.64 -3.69 4.58
N SER A 110 0.97 -4.58 5.48
CA SER A 110 2.00 -4.37 6.49
C SER A 110 2.75 -5.68 6.74
N PHE A 111 3.86 -5.57 7.42
CA PHE A 111 4.83 -6.60 7.68
C PHE A 111 4.24 -7.96 8.12
N ASN A 112 3.27 -7.99 9.03
CA ASN A 112 2.66 -9.24 9.53
C ASN A 112 1.20 -9.44 9.10
N GLN A 113 0.66 -8.56 8.29
CA GLN A 113 -0.77 -8.48 8.03
C GLN A 113 -1.32 -9.72 7.31
N GLU A 114 -0.53 -10.31 6.39
CA GLU A 114 -0.95 -11.49 5.64
C GLU A 114 -1.29 -12.67 6.55
N ASN A 115 -0.37 -13.04 7.46
CA ASN A 115 -0.59 -14.16 8.37
C ASN A 115 -1.75 -13.87 9.32
N PHE A 116 -1.86 -12.65 9.79
CA PHE A 116 -2.92 -12.22 10.67
C PHE A 116 -4.28 -12.31 9.96
N ARG A 117 -4.38 -11.78 8.74
CA ARG A 117 -5.55 -11.84 7.87
C ARG A 117 -5.99 -13.29 7.60
N LYS A 118 -5.08 -14.15 7.15
CA LYS A 118 -5.36 -15.56 6.92
C LYS A 118 -5.89 -16.26 8.17
N ASN A 119 -5.27 -16.01 9.32
CA ASN A 119 -5.70 -16.62 10.60
C ASN A 119 -7.14 -16.20 11.00
N ILE A 120 -7.52 -14.95 10.76
CA ILE A 120 -8.88 -14.48 11.02
C ILE A 120 -9.88 -15.18 10.09
N LEU A 121 -9.57 -15.25 8.80
CA LEU A 121 -10.42 -15.90 7.81
C LEU A 121 -10.62 -17.39 8.15
N VAL A 122 -9.53 -18.09 8.50
CA VAL A 122 -9.58 -19.51 8.92
C VAL A 122 -10.44 -19.70 10.17
N LYS A 123 -10.24 -18.87 11.20
CA LYS A 123 -11.05 -18.93 12.43
C LYS A 123 -12.52 -18.69 12.15
N ASN A 124 -12.86 -17.72 11.31
CA ASN A 124 -14.23 -17.42 10.93
C ASN A 124 -14.89 -18.55 10.15
N ALA A 125 -14.19 -19.11 9.15
CA ALA A 125 -14.69 -20.23 8.35
C ALA A 125 -15.01 -21.45 9.23
N ILE A 126 -14.10 -21.82 10.13
CA ILE A 126 -14.29 -22.95 11.06
C ILE A 126 -15.41 -22.66 12.06
N LYS A 127 -15.42 -21.48 12.67
CA LYS A 127 -16.37 -21.14 13.73
C LYS A 127 -17.82 -21.15 13.27
N TYR A 128 -18.06 -20.64 12.07
CA TYR A 128 -19.40 -20.50 11.51
C TYR A 128 -19.75 -21.60 10.50
N GLU A 129 -18.81 -22.51 10.23
CA GLU A 129 -18.93 -23.60 9.26
C GLU A 129 -19.35 -23.07 7.88
N LEU A 130 -18.73 -21.95 7.43
CA LEU A 130 -19.08 -21.26 6.21
C LEU A 130 -17.85 -21.12 5.29
N PRO A 131 -17.99 -21.45 4.00
CA PRO A 131 -16.96 -21.11 3.01
C PRO A 131 -16.90 -19.60 2.81
N ILE A 132 -15.66 -19.08 2.64
CA ILE A 132 -15.40 -17.66 2.53
C ILE A 132 -14.60 -17.36 1.27
N VAL A 133 -15.09 -16.49 0.42
CA VAL A 133 -14.32 -15.79 -0.62
C VAL A 133 -13.90 -14.44 -0.08
N TYR A 134 -12.61 -14.23 0.05
CA TYR A 134 -12.03 -12.96 0.45
C TYR A 134 -11.36 -12.32 -0.78
N ALA A 135 -11.94 -11.23 -1.27
CA ALA A 135 -11.41 -10.46 -2.40
C ALA A 135 -10.75 -9.18 -1.89
N ASN A 136 -9.43 -9.11 -1.99
CA ASN A 136 -8.65 -7.96 -1.55
C ASN A 136 -8.18 -7.11 -2.73
N GLN A 137 -8.19 -5.80 -2.54
CA GLN A 137 -7.65 -4.85 -3.50
C GLN A 137 -6.14 -5.06 -3.68
N VAL A 138 -5.65 -4.80 -4.89
CA VAL A 138 -4.23 -4.65 -5.19
C VAL A 138 -3.96 -3.25 -5.72
N GLY A 139 -2.78 -2.72 -5.43
CA GLY A 139 -2.34 -1.40 -5.87
C GLY A 139 -1.85 -0.51 -4.74
N ALA A 140 -1.42 0.71 -5.07
CA ALA A 140 -1.00 1.69 -4.07
C ALA A 140 -1.77 3.00 -4.24
N GLN A 141 -2.00 3.69 -3.13
CA GLN A 141 -2.64 4.99 -3.11
C GLN A 141 -2.08 5.84 -1.98
N THR A 142 -1.43 6.95 -2.35
CA THR A 142 -0.67 7.79 -1.43
C THR A 142 0.32 6.97 -0.61
N GLU A 143 0.18 6.91 0.72
CA GLU A 143 1.04 6.14 1.63
C GLU A 143 0.61 4.67 1.81
N LEU A 144 -0.50 4.24 1.18
CA LEU A 144 -1.04 2.90 1.35
C LEU A 144 -0.70 1.99 0.19
N ILE A 145 -0.32 0.77 0.50
CA ILE A 145 -0.12 -0.30 -0.47
C ILE A 145 -1.09 -1.43 -0.13
N PHE A 146 -1.77 -1.95 -1.12
CA PHE A 146 -2.68 -3.09 -1.01
C PHE A 146 -2.07 -4.26 -1.76
N ASP A 147 -1.87 -5.34 -1.05
CA ASP A 147 -1.07 -6.48 -1.53
C ASP A 147 -1.86 -7.51 -2.34
N GLY A 148 -3.18 -7.39 -2.48
CA GLY A 148 -3.99 -8.42 -3.11
C GLY A 148 -4.05 -9.70 -2.27
N GLY A 149 -3.60 -10.82 -2.80
CA GLY A 149 -3.60 -12.09 -2.08
C GLY A 149 -5.00 -12.53 -1.69
N SER A 150 -5.96 -12.42 -2.60
CA SER A 150 -7.33 -12.89 -2.40
C SER A 150 -7.35 -14.39 -2.21
N VAL A 151 -8.29 -14.92 -1.39
CA VAL A 151 -8.35 -16.34 -1.07
C VAL A 151 -9.78 -16.88 -1.08
N TYR A 152 -9.92 -18.17 -1.38
CA TYR A 152 -11.11 -18.95 -1.11
C TYR A 152 -10.79 -20.01 -0.06
N LEU A 153 -11.60 -20.06 1.01
CA LEU A 153 -11.55 -21.07 2.06
C LEU A 153 -12.85 -21.90 2.04
N ASN A 154 -12.72 -23.19 2.31
CA ASN A 154 -13.90 -24.01 2.57
C ASN A 154 -14.39 -23.84 4.04
N GLU A 155 -15.50 -24.48 4.37
CA GLU A 155 -16.12 -24.45 5.71
C GLU A 155 -15.24 -25.06 6.83
N LYS A 156 -14.19 -25.79 6.46
CA LYS A 156 -13.19 -26.33 7.41
C LYS A 156 -12.02 -25.38 7.64
N GLY A 157 -12.03 -24.20 7.02
CA GLY A 157 -10.96 -23.23 7.09
C GLY A 157 -9.72 -23.59 6.26
N GLU A 158 -9.83 -24.56 5.37
CA GLU A 158 -8.75 -24.91 4.46
C GLU A 158 -8.74 -23.95 3.28
N ILE A 159 -7.59 -23.29 3.03
CA ILE A 159 -7.41 -22.44 1.86
C ILE A 159 -7.35 -23.36 0.63
N GLN A 160 -8.27 -23.17 -0.29
CA GLN A 160 -8.40 -23.94 -1.52
C GLN A 160 -7.75 -23.22 -2.71
N GLU A 161 -7.89 -21.91 -2.77
CA GLU A 161 -7.31 -21.05 -3.80
C GLU A 161 -6.69 -19.82 -3.15
N GLU A 162 -5.52 -19.43 -3.64
CA GLU A 162 -4.83 -18.21 -3.25
C GLU A 162 -4.33 -17.49 -4.50
N LEU A 163 -4.75 -16.24 -4.69
CA LEU A 163 -4.39 -15.42 -5.83
C LEU A 163 -3.06 -14.71 -5.61
N ASN A 164 -2.49 -14.18 -6.69
CA ASN A 164 -1.20 -13.51 -6.66
C ASN A 164 -1.16 -12.30 -5.73
N TYR A 165 0.04 -11.98 -5.25
CA TYR A 165 0.32 -10.79 -4.47
C TYR A 165 0.96 -9.71 -5.34
N PHE A 166 0.65 -8.45 -5.07
CA PHE A 166 1.19 -7.25 -5.72
C PHE A 166 0.91 -7.12 -7.22
N GLU A 167 0.02 -7.94 -7.75
CA GLU A 167 -0.46 -7.88 -9.15
C GLU A 167 -1.93 -8.28 -9.25
N GLU A 168 -2.61 -7.82 -10.31
CA GLU A 168 -3.98 -8.22 -10.59
C GLU A 168 -4.02 -9.70 -11.01
N ASP A 169 -4.97 -10.45 -10.46
CA ASP A 169 -5.17 -11.86 -10.80
C ASP A 169 -6.67 -12.17 -10.88
N PHE A 170 -7.00 -13.20 -11.66
CA PHE A 170 -8.35 -13.69 -11.85
C PHE A 170 -8.37 -15.22 -11.86
N ARG A 171 -9.28 -15.80 -11.06
CA ARG A 171 -9.49 -17.26 -10.97
C ARG A 171 -10.97 -17.61 -11.07
N ILE A 172 -11.25 -18.73 -11.75
CA ILE A 172 -12.55 -19.39 -11.71
C ILE A 172 -12.44 -20.55 -10.73
N ILE A 173 -13.24 -20.49 -9.66
CA ILE A 173 -13.19 -21.44 -8.56
C ILE A 173 -14.41 -22.34 -8.60
N ASN A 174 -14.19 -23.66 -8.64
CA ASN A 174 -15.27 -24.62 -8.42
C ASN A 174 -15.38 -24.92 -6.92
N THR A 175 -16.42 -24.41 -6.28
CA THR A 175 -16.64 -24.54 -4.84
C THR A 175 -17.07 -25.95 -4.40
N GLU A 176 -17.33 -26.87 -5.33
CA GLU A 176 -17.72 -28.26 -5.04
C GLU A 176 -16.52 -29.23 -5.08
N VAL A 177 -15.39 -28.76 -5.60
CA VAL A 177 -14.17 -29.59 -5.72
C VAL A 177 -13.12 -29.01 -4.78
N SER A 178 -12.60 -29.87 -3.90
CA SER A 178 -11.47 -29.50 -3.06
C SER A 178 -10.18 -29.48 -3.90
N THR A 179 -9.65 -28.30 -4.09
CA THR A 179 -8.34 -28.06 -4.71
C THR A 179 -7.46 -27.31 -3.72
N GLN A 180 -6.14 -27.48 -3.81
CA GLN A 180 -5.20 -26.67 -3.03
C GLN A 180 -4.22 -26.03 -4.01
N ASN A 181 -4.59 -24.85 -4.48
CA ASN A 181 -3.75 -24.02 -5.36
C ASN A 181 -3.27 -22.80 -4.55
N LEU A 182 -2.20 -23.03 -3.79
CA LEU A 182 -1.64 -22.03 -2.90
C LEU A 182 -0.46 -21.33 -3.57
N GLN A 183 -0.27 -20.07 -3.23
CA GLN A 183 0.93 -19.34 -3.65
C GLN A 183 2.17 -19.89 -2.95
N PRO A 184 3.32 -19.92 -3.65
CA PRO A 184 4.59 -20.26 -3.03
C PRO A 184 4.84 -19.34 -1.81
N LYS A 185 5.42 -19.91 -0.76
CA LYS A 185 5.80 -19.12 0.40
C LYS A 185 6.93 -18.17 -0.01
N THR A 186 6.62 -16.88 -0.04
CA THR A 186 7.56 -15.82 -0.39
C THR A 186 8.28 -15.34 0.86
N GLU A 187 9.60 -15.10 0.75
CA GLU A 187 10.38 -14.52 1.82
C GLU A 187 9.88 -13.10 2.15
N TYR A 188 9.95 -12.77 3.42
CA TYR A 188 9.46 -11.49 3.92
C TYR A 188 10.07 -10.27 3.22
N ILE A 189 11.39 -10.31 3.00
CA ILE A 189 12.11 -9.19 2.35
C ILE A 189 11.68 -9.00 0.89
N GLU A 190 11.35 -10.09 0.20
CA GLU A 190 10.85 -10.07 -1.16
C GLU A 190 9.48 -9.40 -1.25
N LYS A 191 8.60 -9.62 -0.26
CA LYS A 191 7.31 -8.93 -0.19
C LYS A 191 7.46 -7.42 0.01
N ILE A 192 8.41 -7.00 0.85
CA ILE A 192 8.73 -5.57 1.01
C ILE A 192 9.22 -4.99 -0.32
N TYR A 193 10.10 -5.70 -1.01
CA TYR A 193 10.60 -5.27 -2.31
C TYR A 193 9.44 -5.06 -3.31
N HIS A 194 8.55 -6.04 -3.47
CA HIS A 194 7.40 -5.91 -4.36
C HIS A 194 6.44 -4.79 -3.95
N ALA A 195 6.23 -4.61 -2.65
CA ALA A 195 5.41 -3.52 -2.13
C ALA A 195 5.98 -2.14 -2.50
N LEU A 196 7.30 -1.94 -2.33
CA LEU A 196 7.97 -0.69 -2.65
C LEU A 196 7.94 -0.40 -4.17
N VAL A 197 8.19 -1.42 -4.99
CA VAL A 197 8.12 -1.30 -6.46
C VAL A 197 6.70 -0.94 -6.89
N LEU A 198 5.68 -1.62 -6.35
CA LEU A 198 4.27 -1.32 -6.62
C LEU A 198 3.92 0.11 -6.20
N GLY A 199 4.38 0.54 -5.01
CA GLY A 199 4.16 1.89 -4.49
C GLY A 199 4.67 2.97 -5.43
N ILE A 200 5.90 2.86 -5.88
CA ILE A 200 6.51 3.80 -6.83
C ILE A 200 5.75 3.79 -8.17
N ARG A 201 5.53 2.61 -8.75
CA ARG A 201 4.84 2.45 -10.04
C ARG A 201 3.46 3.08 -10.04
N ASP A 202 2.66 2.77 -9.03
CA ASP A 202 1.29 3.25 -8.93
C ASP A 202 1.21 4.74 -8.67
N TYR A 203 2.09 5.28 -7.83
CA TYR A 203 2.16 6.72 -7.60
C TYR A 203 2.40 7.48 -8.91
N PHE A 204 3.41 7.07 -9.67
CA PHE A 204 3.74 7.69 -10.94
C PHE A 204 2.58 7.57 -11.94
N THR A 205 2.04 6.36 -12.10
CA THR A 205 0.96 6.09 -13.06
C THR A 205 -0.30 6.89 -12.73
N LYS A 206 -0.75 6.86 -11.48
CA LYS A 206 -1.98 7.53 -11.03
C LYS A 206 -1.88 9.05 -11.06
N MET A 207 -0.68 9.59 -10.80
CA MET A 207 -0.42 11.03 -10.88
C MET A 207 -0.07 11.52 -12.30
N GLY A 208 0.03 10.61 -13.26
CA GLY A 208 0.35 10.93 -14.67
C GLY A 208 1.82 11.26 -14.92
N PHE A 209 2.71 10.96 -13.99
CA PHE A 209 4.15 11.14 -14.14
C PHE A 209 4.79 9.93 -14.84
N LYS A 210 5.89 10.16 -15.54
CA LYS A 210 6.59 9.09 -16.27
C LYS A 210 8.06 8.96 -15.90
N LYS A 211 8.69 10.05 -15.48
CA LYS A 211 10.15 10.11 -15.29
C LYS A 211 10.53 10.56 -13.89
N ALA A 212 11.56 9.93 -13.36
CA ALA A 212 12.17 10.22 -12.07
C ALA A 212 13.56 10.85 -12.24
N THR A 213 13.93 11.69 -11.29
CA THR A 213 15.29 12.19 -11.09
C THR A 213 15.67 11.95 -9.63
N LEU A 214 16.89 11.53 -9.35
CA LEU A 214 17.40 11.44 -7.98
C LEU A 214 18.89 11.75 -7.89
N GLY A 215 19.34 12.11 -6.68
CA GLY A 215 20.75 12.28 -6.38
C GLY A 215 21.38 10.94 -6.03
N LEU A 216 22.49 10.57 -6.70
CA LEU A 216 23.23 9.35 -6.40
C LEU A 216 24.51 9.71 -5.66
N SER A 217 24.58 9.34 -4.38
CA SER A 217 25.69 9.73 -3.48
C SER A 217 26.82 8.70 -3.40
N GLY A 218 26.58 7.47 -3.88
CA GLY A 218 27.44 6.31 -3.62
C GLY A 218 27.13 5.60 -2.29
N GLY A 219 26.18 6.11 -1.49
CA GLY A 219 25.68 5.44 -0.29
C GLY A 219 24.56 4.46 -0.59
N ILE A 220 24.39 3.49 0.31
CA ILE A 220 23.41 2.38 0.13
C ILE A 220 21.96 2.87 -0.04
N ASP A 221 21.56 3.92 0.68
CA ASP A 221 20.18 4.41 0.63
C ASP A 221 19.82 4.92 -0.76
N SER A 222 20.66 5.79 -1.35
CA SER A 222 20.47 6.29 -2.71
C SER A 222 20.58 5.19 -3.77
N ALA A 223 21.42 4.19 -3.55
CA ALA A 223 21.55 3.03 -4.41
C ALA A 223 20.29 2.18 -4.39
N LEU A 224 19.73 1.92 -3.22
CA LEU A 224 18.47 1.16 -3.08
C LEU A 224 17.30 1.89 -3.74
N VAL A 225 17.14 3.19 -3.48
CA VAL A 225 16.08 4.00 -4.12
C VAL A 225 16.22 3.97 -5.64
N LEU A 226 17.45 4.04 -6.16
CA LEU A 226 17.71 3.96 -7.59
C LEU A 226 17.27 2.62 -8.18
N VAL A 227 17.66 1.50 -7.57
CA VAL A 227 17.30 0.15 -8.05
C VAL A 227 15.78 -0.02 -8.07
N LEU A 228 15.09 0.38 -6.99
CA LEU A 228 13.62 0.34 -6.91
C LEU A 228 12.96 1.22 -7.97
N ALA A 229 13.51 2.42 -8.24
CA ALA A 229 12.98 3.31 -9.26
C ALA A 229 13.15 2.73 -10.66
N VAL A 230 14.29 2.12 -10.96
CA VAL A 230 14.55 1.47 -12.26
C VAL A 230 13.62 0.28 -12.46
N GLU A 231 13.41 -0.55 -11.45
CA GLU A 231 12.48 -1.67 -11.49
C GLU A 231 11.04 -1.22 -11.71
N ALA A 232 10.63 -0.16 -11.02
CA ALA A 232 9.26 0.34 -11.08
C ALA A 232 8.92 1.07 -12.39
N LEU A 233 9.88 1.83 -12.95
CA LEU A 233 9.63 2.81 -14.03
C LEU A 233 10.32 2.45 -15.35
N GLY A 234 11.30 1.55 -15.34
CA GLY A 234 12.19 1.28 -16.47
C GLY A 234 13.39 2.24 -16.50
N LYS A 235 14.54 1.72 -16.93
CA LYS A 235 15.82 2.46 -16.94
C LYS A 235 15.80 3.74 -17.77
N GLU A 236 15.03 3.78 -18.85
CA GLU A 236 14.87 4.93 -19.75
C GLU A 236 14.10 6.10 -19.12
N ASN A 237 13.41 5.84 -18.01
CA ASN A 237 12.61 6.81 -17.28
C ASN A 237 13.27 7.31 -15.99
N VAL A 238 14.49 6.85 -15.69
CA VAL A 238 15.23 7.22 -14.49
C VAL A 238 16.53 7.94 -14.87
N ARG A 239 16.76 9.09 -14.25
CA ARG A 239 17.97 9.89 -14.38
C ARG A 239 18.58 10.15 -13.00
N VAL A 240 19.91 10.08 -12.90
CA VAL A 240 20.61 10.43 -11.65
C VAL A 240 21.60 11.56 -11.84
N LEU A 241 21.78 12.34 -10.74
CA LEU A 241 22.82 13.35 -10.64
C LEU A 241 23.85 12.93 -9.58
N LEU A 242 25.10 12.87 -9.99
CA LEU A 242 26.23 12.76 -9.10
C LEU A 242 26.75 14.17 -8.82
N MET A 243 26.71 14.61 -7.58
CA MET A 243 27.01 16.00 -7.18
C MET A 243 28.15 16.03 -6.17
N PRO A 244 29.39 15.70 -6.62
CA PRO A 244 30.55 15.65 -5.73
C PRO A 244 30.94 17.02 -5.21
N SER A 245 31.51 17.06 -4.00
CA SER A 245 32.16 18.19 -3.39
C SER A 245 33.59 17.81 -2.99
N ARG A 246 34.36 18.75 -2.46
CA ARG A 246 35.72 18.49 -1.90
C ARG A 246 35.76 17.44 -0.78
N TYR A 247 34.61 17.13 -0.19
CA TYR A 247 34.47 16.14 0.89
C TYR A 247 34.00 14.77 0.38
N SER A 248 33.65 14.65 -0.89
CA SER A 248 33.25 13.38 -1.48
C SER A 248 34.49 12.49 -1.68
N SER A 249 34.43 11.24 -1.21
CA SER A 249 35.51 10.29 -1.44
C SER A 249 35.49 9.79 -2.90
N ASP A 250 36.65 9.47 -3.45
CA ASP A 250 36.75 8.89 -4.77
C ASP A 250 35.95 7.58 -4.87
N HIS A 251 35.99 6.74 -3.82
CA HIS A 251 35.20 5.50 -3.76
C HIS A 251 33.69 5.75 -3.91
N SER A 252 33.13 6.76 -3.25
CA SER A 252 31.70 7.06 -3.37
C SER A 252 31.30 7.48 -4.79
N ILE A 253 32.19 8.20 -5.49
CA ILE A 253 31.96 8.62 -6.87
C ILE A 253 32.05 7.39 -7.79
N ASP A 254 33.07 6.55 -7.62
CA ASP A 254 33.27 5.35 -8.42
C ASP A 254 32.12 4.35 -8.23
N ASP A 255 31.68 4.11 -7.00
CA ASP A 255 30.55 3.23 -6.70
C ASP A 255 29.24 3.73 -7.34
N ALA A 256 28.98 5.05 -7.26
CA ALA A 256 27.82 5.66 -7.91
C ALA A 256 27.86 5.51 -9.42
N LEU A 257 29.02 5.77 -10.03
CA LEU A 257 29.22 5.60 -11.48
C LEU A 257 29.09 4.15 -11.93
N GLN A 258 29.65 3.23 -11.15
CA GLN A 258 29.57 1.81 -11.44
C GLN A 258 28.11 1.33 -11.40
N LEU A 259 27.34 1.74 -10.40
CA LEU A 259 25.94 1.40 -10.28
C LEU A 259 25.11 1.98 -11.47
N ALA A 260 25.32 3.27 -11.78
CA ALA A 260 24.63 3.89 -12.90
C ALA A 260 24.90 3.19 -14.25
N ARG A 261 26.14 2.76 -14.47
CA ARG A 261 26.54 1.99 -15.66
C ARG A 261 25.96 0.57 -15.66
N ASN A 262 25.97 -0.11 -14.53
CA ASN A 262 25.41 -1.46 -14.40
C ASN A 262 23.91 -1.49 -14.71
N LEU A 263 23.19 -0.42 -14.31
CA LEU A 263 21.76 -0.27 -14.59
C LEU A 263 21.47 0.35 -15.97
N ASP A 264 22.52 0.76 -16.71
CA ASP A 264 22.41 1.39 -18.04
C ASP A 264 21.45 2.58 -18.07
N ILE A 265 21.56 3.46 -17.05
CA ILE A 265 20.70 4.63 -16.88
C ILE A 265 21.42 5.93 -17.26
N GLN A 266 20.63 6.97 -17.53
CA GLN A 266 21.16 8.31 -17.76
C GLN A 266 21.70 8.91 -16.47
N TYR A 267 22.95 9.43 -16.53
CA TYR A 267 23.57 10.13 -15.41
C TYR A 267 24.29 11.42 -15.85
N GLU A 268 24.34 12.39 -14.95
CA GLU A 268 25.17 13.60 -15.09
C GLU A 268 26.02 13.78 -13.85
N ILE A 269 27.24 14.32 -14.07
CA ILE A 269 28.16 14.68 -12.96
C ILE A 269 28.21 16.19 -12.90
N ILE A 270 27.75 16.77 -11.80
CA ILE A 270 27.70 18.22 -11.57
C ILE A 270 28.42 18.52 -10.24
N PRO A 271 29.75 18.83 -10.27
CA PRO A 271 30.46 19.24 -9.08
C PRO A 271 29.86 20.49 -8.45
N ILE A 272 29.61 20.45 -7.15
CA ILE A 272 28.92 21.56 -6.44
C ILE A 272 29.88 22.61 -5.88
N GLN A 273 31.22 22.36 -5.95
CA GLN A 273 32.20 23.15 -5.21
C GLN A 273 32.14 24.64 -5.55
N THR A 274 32.05 25.00 -6.82
CA THR A 274 32.00 26.43 -7.24
C THR A 274 30.79 27.16 -6.66
N MET A 275 29.64 26.47 -6.56
CA MET A 275 28.42 27.05 -5.99
C MET A 275 28.56 27.23 -4.47
N VAL A 276 29.10 26.22 -3.80
CA VAL A 276 29.38 26.27 -2.35
C VAL A 276 30.36 27.39 -2.04
N ASP A 277 31.46 27.50 -2.78
CA ASP A 277 32.47 28.55 -2.60
C ASP A 277 31.83 29.96 -2.80
N SER A 278 30.91 30.10 -3.71
CA SER A 278 30.17 31.39 -3.93
C SER A 278 29.29 31.74 -2.74
N PHE A 279 28.63 30.79 -2.12
CA PHE A 279 27.85 30.97 -0.89
C PHE A 279 28.78 31.36 0.27
N GLU A 280 29.86 30.60 0.49
CA GLU A 280 30.83 30.87 1.54
C GLU A 280 31.45 32.24 1.40
N GLN A 281 31.81 32.63 0.18
CA GLN A 281 32.35 34.00 -0.11
C GLN A 281 31.34 35.08 0.21
N SER A 282 30.07 34.92 -0.19
CA SER A 282 29.02 35.89 0.06
C SER A 282 28.71 36.07 1.55
N LEU A 283 28.90 35.03 2.34
CA LEU A 283 28.65 35.03 3.78
C LEU A 283 29.89 35.39 4.60
N SER A 284 31.08 35.48 3.99
CA SER A 284 32.37 35.62 4.69
C SER A 284 32.41 36.83 5.62
N GLY A 285 31.79 37.97 5.23
CA GLY A 285 31.71 39.14 6.07
C GLY A 285 30.81 38.97 7.30
N VAL A 286 29.75 38.19 7.18
CA VAL A 286 28.80 37.91 8.26
C VAL A 286 29.38 36.85 9.22
N PHE A 287 30.10 35.88 8.68
CA PHE A 287 30.67 34.74 9.43
C PHE A 287 32.11 35.05 9.92
N ALA A 288 32.58 36.28 9.79
CA ALA A 288 33.92 36.66 10.17
C ALA A 288 34.30 36.14 11.59
N ASN A 289 35.42 35.39 11.67
CA ASN A 289 35.94 34.80 12.89
C ASN A 289 35.13 33.61 13.50
N LEU A 290 34.08 33.13 12.82
CA LEU A 290 33.43 31.91 13.20
C LEU A 290 34.11 30.70 12.57
N LYS A 291 34.10 29.56 13.29
CA LYS A 291 34.60 28.29 12.77
C LYS A 291 33.55 27.61 11.94
N ASN A 292 33.97 26.83 10.93
CA ASN A 292 33.10 25.96 10.17
C ASN A 292 32.40 24.95 11.09
N ASP A 293 31.10 24.75 10.83
CA ASP A 293 30.24 23.84 11.59
C ASP A 293 29.20 23.18 10.67
N ILE A 294 28.06 22.80 11.19
CA ILE A 294 26.92 22.19 10.45
C ILE A 294 26.39 23.14 9.34
N THR A 295 26.72 24.44 9.38
CA THR A 295 26.25 25.42 8.40
C THR A 295 26.79 25.13 7.01
N GLU A 296 28.09 24.85 6.88
CA GLU A 296 28.74 24.53 5.62
C GLU A 296 28.23 23.19 5.04
N GLU A 297 27.95 22.20 5.88
CA GLU A 297 27.30 20.95 5.46
C GLU A 297 25.90 21.21 4.92
N ASN A 298 25.14 22.05 5.60
CA ASN A 298 23.80 22.46 5.17
C ASN A 298 23.81 23.25 3.86
N ILE A 299 24.78 24.11 3.62
CA ILE A 299 24.97 24.81 2.34
C ILE A 299 25.13 23.79 1.21
N GLN A 300 25.97 22.77 1.39
CA GLN A 300 26.16 21.74 0.38
C GLN A 300 24.88 20.93 0.12
N ALA A 301 24.18 20.52 1.18
CA ALA A 301 22.93 19.76 1.08
C ALA A 301 21.86 20.57 0.28
N ARG A 302 21.72 21.85 0.58
CA ARG A 302 20.76 22.73 -0.13
C ARG A 302 21.18 23.02 -1.56
N THR A 303 22.49 23.17 -1.83
CA THR A 303 23.02 23.30 -3.19
C THR A 303 22.63 22.09 -4.04
N ARG A 304 22.77 20.87 -3.52
CA ARG A 304 22.31 19.65 -4.20
C ARG A 304 20.80 19.69 -4.44
N GLY A 305 20.03 20.10 -3.45
CA GLY A 305 18.58 20.24 -3.57
C GLY A 305 18.16 21.22 -4.67
N ILE A 306 18.86 22.36 -4.81
CA ILE A 306 18.59 23.34 -5.88
C ILE A 306 18.85 22.73 -7.26
N LEU A 307 19.94 22.00 -7.44
CA LEU A 307 20.26 21.33 -8.70
C LEU A 307 19.21 20.26 -9.06
N LEU A 308 18.86 19.42 -8.11
CA LEU A 308 17.84 18.38 -8.30
C LEU A 308 16.49 18.98 -8.67
N MET A 309 16.04 20.01 -7.96
CA MET A 309 14.79 20.70 -8.25
C MET A 309 14.84 21.44 -9.59
N SER A 310 15.98 21.97 -9.97
CA SER A 310 16.14 22.64 -11.29
C SER A 310 15.97 21.64 -12.44
N ILE A 311 16.54 20.45 -12.31
CA ILE A 311 16.39 19.35 -13.29
C ILE A 311 14.94 18.85 -13.28
N SER A 312 14.39 18.58 -12.11
CA SER A 312 13.00 18.15 -11.93
C SER A 312 12.02 19.11 -12.62
N ASN A 313 12.10 20.38 -12.33
CA ASN A 313 11.23 21.41 -12.90
C ASN A 313 11.43 21.59 -14.42
N LYS A 314 12.68 21.56 -14.88
CA LYS A 314 13.00 21.80 -16.29
C LYS A 314 12.53 20.68 -17.19
N PHE A 315 12.61 19.44 -16.73
CA PHE A 315 12.28 18.23 -17.50
C PHE A 315 10.91 17.63 -17.14
N GLY A 316 10.23 18.16 -16.12
CA GLY A 316 8.95 17.61 -15.65
C GLY A 316 9.09 16.25 -14.97
N ASN A 317 10.24 15.96 -14.39
CA ASN A 317 10.50 14.70 -13.68
C ASN A 317 10.11 14.84 -12.22
N ILE A 318 9.67 13.73 -11.59
CA ILE A 318 9.52 13.69 -10.13
C ILE A 318 10.89 13.49 -9.50
N LEU A 319 11.15 14.22 -8.43
CA LEU A 319 12.32 14.01 -7.57
C LEU A 319 12.01 12.93 -6.55
N LEU A 320 12.81 11.86 -6.53
CA LEU A 320 12.80 10.78 -5.55
C LEU A 320 13.90 10.99 -4.50
#